data_beeaab4dc9bbc8001d6fcf251d223f7a
#
_entry.id   beeaab4dc9bbc8001d6fcf251d223f7a
#
_cell.length_a   1.000
_cell.length_b   1.000
_cell.length_c   1.000
_cell.angle_alpha   90.00
_cell.angle_beta   90.00
_cell.angle_gamma   90.00
#
_symmetry.space_group_name_H-M   'P 1'
#
loop_
_entity.id
_entity.type
_entity.pdbx_description
1 polymer ?
#
loop_
_entity_poly.entity_id
_entity_poly.type
_entity_poly.pdbx_seq_one_letter_code
_entity_poly.pdbx_strand_id
1 'polypeptide(L)'
;MTSVSGTKVRLAYLVSHPIQYQAPLLRRIAQEPDIDLTVFFGSDFSVRGYKDEGFGVEVEWDVPLLEGYRSEFLPKLRDTGGVSPLSPINRGIYRRLHTSDGSPAFDALWIHGYASINSLQAIFAANALGIPVLLRAESWLADRSRGLLKLAFKSFIFNDLKHLIAVTLPIGSVNARYWRHYFSPKMPQFLMPYAVDNPFFARRAEEAATSNEQLRSDLNLEPGQPVILFASKLQKRKHCDHLIEAYNLLLRDHETTGLKPYLVIVGNGEERENLETRCRDLGLTNVRFTGFQNQSELPRYFRLADIFVLPSRHEPWGLIVNEAMAAGCPVIVSSDVGSGPDLVTDGIEGYIYPVGDIPALTRALGRVLASPEVASTMGEAARRRIAGWSFEEDIQGLRRALAYTTRKLHA
;
A
#
# COMPACT_ATOMS: atom_id res chain seq x y z
N MET A 1 -39.34 -4.42 -8.86
CA MET A 1 -38.16 -3.99 -8.08
C MET A 1 -38.41 -2.56 -7.67
N THR A 2 -38.93 -2.34 -6.48
CA THR A 2 -39.23 -1.01 -5.92
C THR A 2 -37.89 -0.40 -5.50
N SER A 3 -37.51 0.71 -6.14
CA SER A 3 -36.38 1.53 -5.73
C SER A 3 -36.68 2.14 -4.35
N VAL A 4 -36.09 1.60 -3.31
CA VAL A 4 -36.04 2.28 -2.02
C VAL A 4 -35.10 3.47 -2.21
N SER A 5 -35.69 4.65 -2.37
CA SER A 5 -34.98 5.95 -2.35
C SER A 5 -34.49 6.22 -0.92
N GLY A 6 -33.55 5.44 -0.44
CA GLY A 6 -32.80 5.74 0.77
C GLY A 6 -31.92 6.97 0.53
N THR A 7 -31.95 7.96 1.44
CA THR A 7 -31.05 9.12 1.39
C THR A 7 -29.61 8.64 1.46
N LYS A 8 -28.80 8.97 0.43
CA LYS A 8 -27.36 8.65 0.41
C LYS A 8 -26.65 9.19 1.67
N VAL A 9 -25.66 8.45 2.15
CA VAL A 9 -24.77 8.93 3.20
C VAL A 9 -23.79 9.92 2.59
N ARG A 10 -23.81 11.17 3.04
CA ARG A 10 -22.88 12.23 2.63
C ARG A 10 -21.56 12.01 3.36
N LEU A 11 -20.55 11.54 2.65
CA LEU A 11 -19.22 11.20 3.19
C LEU A 11 -18.20 12.24 2.78
N ALA A 12 -17.60 12.92 3.76
CA ALA A 12 -16.39 13.69 3.56
C ALA A 12 -15.17 12.80 3.72
N TYR A 13 -14.18 12.89 2.83
CA TYR A 13 -12.88 12.26 2.98
C TYR A 13 -11.77 13.29 2.95
N LEU A 14 -10.88 13.28 3.95
CA LEU A 14 -9.72 14.18 4.01
C LEU A 14 -8.41 13.36 3.93
N VAL A 15 -7.57 13.76 2.99
CA VAL A 15 -6.22 13.22 2.81
C VAL A 15 -5.24 14.34 2.41
N SER A 16 -3.94 14.10 2.64
CA SER A 16 -2.90 15.12 2.40
C SER A 16 -2.79 15.55 0.93
N HIS A 17 -2.87 14.61 -0.02
CA HIS A 17 -2.73 14.83 -1.46
C HIS A 17 -3.37 13.68 -2.24
N PRO A 18 -3.62 13.80 -3.53
CA PRO A 18 -4.03 12.67 -4.38
C PRO A 18 -2.96 11.56 -4.38
N ILE A 19 -3.38 10.32 -4.10
CA ILE A 19 -2.48 9.18 -3.99
C ILE A 19 -2.88 8.14 -5.03
N GLN A 20 -1.92 7.66 -5.84
CA GLN A 20 -2.16 6.80 -6.99
C GLN A 20 -2.89 5.50 -6.67
N TYR A 21 -2.64 4.89 -5.51
CA TYR A 21 -3.33 3.65 -5.11
C TYR A 21 -4.70 3.90 -4.48
N GLN A 22 -5.00 5.14 -4.04
CA GLN A 22 -6.31 5.50 -3.48
C GLN A 22 -7.28 6.00 -4.55
N ALA A 23 -6.78 6.66 -5.59
CA ALA A 23 -7.62 7.24 -6.63
C ALA A 23 -8.60 6.22 -7.27
N PRO A 24 -8.19 4.99 -7.63
CA PRO A 24 -9.10 3.97 -8.13
C PRO A 24 -10.17 3.56 -7.10
N LEU A 25 -9.81 3.42 -5.83
CA LEU A 25 -10.76 3.12 -4.76
C LEU A 25 -11.79 4.25 -4.58
N LEU A 26 -11.33 5.52 -4.56
CA LEU A 26 -12.23 6.68 -4.43
C LEU A 26 -13.21 6.76 -5.60
N ARG A 27 -12.74 6.48 -6.82
CA ARG A 27 -13.57 6.36 -8.02
C ARG A 27 -14.62 5.26 -7.88
N ARG A 28 -14.23 4.11 -7.34
CA ARG A 28 -15.16 2.99 -7.12
C ARG A 28 -16.19 3.32 -6.04
N ILE A 29 -15.80 3.96 -4.92
CA ILE A 29 -16.73 4.42 -3.87
C ILE A 29 -17.72 5.45 -4.42
N ALA A 30 -17.27 6.38 -5.27
CA ALA A 30 -18.14 7.40 -5.85
C ALA A 30 -19.23 6.84 -6.77
N GLN A 31 -19.09 5.60 -7.25
CA GLN A 31 -20.08 4.88 -8.05
C GLN A 31 -21.14 4.18 -7.19
N GLU A 32 -20.93 4.09 -5.86
CA GLU A 32 -21.87 3.42 -4.97
C GLU A 32 -23.19 4.20 -4.85
N PRO A 33 -24.35 3.52 -4.99
CA PRO A 33 -25.64 4.19 -5.01
C PRO A 33 -26.03 4.81 -3.66
N ASP A 34 -25.46 4.32 -2.57
CA ASP A 34 -25.77 4.66 -1.18
C ASP A 34 -24.78 5.65 -0.55
N ILE A 35 -23.70 6.03 -1.25
CA ILE A 35 -22.66 6.94 -0.76
C ILE A 35 -22.57 8.18 -1.66
N ASP A 36 -22.56 9.38 -1.07
CA ASP A 36 -22.25 10.65 -1.73
C ASP A 36 -20.89 11.13 -1.23
N LEU A 37 -19.83 10.80 -1.96
CA LEU A 37 -18.45 11.08 -1.59
C LEU A 37 -18.01 12.46 -2.04
N THR A 38 -17.39 13.22 -1.13
CA THR A 38 -16.60 14.42 -1.44
C THR A 38 -15.21 14.31 -0.82
N VAL A 39 -14.18 14.47 -1.65
CA VAL A 39 -12.77 14.34 -1.24
C VAL A 39 -12.14 15.71 -1.06
N PHE A 40 -11.49 15.93 0.09
CA PHE A 40 -10.71 17.13 0.38
C PHE A 40 -9.23 16.82 0.38
N PHE A 41 -8.48 17.51 -0.48
CA PHE A 41 -7.03 17.40 -0.55
C PHE A 41 -6.34 18.59 0.08
N GLY A 42 -5.26 18.34 0.83
CA GLY A 42 -4.44 19.39 1.42
C GLY A 42 -3.45 20.00 0.43
N SER A 43 -2.95 19.23 -0.55
CA SER A 43 -1.96 19.65 -1.54
C SER A 43 -2.20 18.99 -2.89
N ASP A 44 -1.75 19.67 -3.95
CA ASP A 44 -1.81 19.21 -5.34
C ASP A 44 -0.46 18.75 -5.90
N PHE A 45 0.59 18.63 -5.06
CA PHE A 45 1.95 18.38 -5.55
C PHE A 45 2.07 17.09 -6.36
N SER A 46 1.31 16.04 -6.02
CA SER A 46 1.35 14.76 -6.71
C SER A 46 0.60 14.71 -8.05
N VAL A 47 -0.20 15.76 -8.37
CA VAL A 47 -0.93 15.87 -9.64
C VAL A 47 -0.01 16.33 -10.77
N ARG A 48 1.08 16.98 -10.41
CA ARG A 48 2.13 17.41 -11.34
C ARG A 48 3.36 16.55 -11.10
N GLY A 49 4.27 16.50 -12.06
CA GLY A 49 5.58 15.91 -11.83
C GLY A 49 6.25 16.53 -10.61
N TYR A 50 6.74 15.70 -9.71
CA TYR A 50 7.44 16.13 -8.49
C TYR A 50 8.66 15.26 -8.23
N LYS A 51 9.68 15.82 -7.58
CA LYS A 51 10.83 15.06 -7.15
C LYS A 51 10.45 14.22 -5.92
N ASP A 52 10.35 12.91 -6.10
CA ASP A 52 10.13 11.99 -4.98
C ASP A 52 11.47 11.73 -4.27
N GLU A 53 11.56 12.15 -2.99
CA GLU A 53 12.80 12.01 -2.21
C GLU A 53 13.22 10.55 -2.03
N GLY A 54 12.27 9.62 -2.02
CA GLY A 54 12.57 8.21 -1.81
C GLY A 54 13.08 7.50 -3.07
N PHE A 55 12.61 7.90 -4.25
CA PHE A 55 13.15 7.44 -5.53
C PHE A 55 14.34 8.28 -6.01
N GLY A 56 14.47 9.52 -5.53
CA GLY A 56 15.52 10.45 -5.97
C GLY A 56 15.37 10.97 -7.40
N VAL A 57 14.23 10.72 -8.04
CA VAL A 57 13.91 11.12 -9.43
C VAL A 57 12.59 11.89 -9.48
N GLU A 58 12.35 12.57 -10.60
CA GLU A 58 11.03 13.10 -10.88
C GLU A 58 10.05 11.97 -11.16
N VAL A 59 8.88 12.06 -10.52
CA VAL A 59 7.77 11.11 -10.65
C VAL A 59 6.55 11.86 -11.14
N GLU A 60 6.00 11.41 -12.24
CA GLU A 60 4.69 11.77 -12.73
C GLU A 60 3.88 10.49 -12.87
N TRP A 61 2.76 10.41 -12.14
CA TRP A 61 1.95 9.19 -12.15
C TRP A 61 1.19 9.07 -13.47
N ASP A 62 1.25 7.91 -14.09
CA ASP A 62 0.62 7.57 -15.37
C ASP A 62 -0.83 7.05 -15.20
N VAL A 63 -1.41 7.26 -14.04
CA VAL A 63 -2.79 6.90 -13.72
C VAL A 63 -3.61 8.14 -13.34
N PRO A 64 -4.92 8.22 -13.72
CA PRO A 64 -5.76 9.37 -13.39
C PRO A 64 -5.93 9.52 -11.88
N LEU A 65 -5.52 10.66 -11.32
CA LEU A 65 -5.57 10.90 -9.87
C LEU A 65 -6.86 11.57 -9.39
N LEU A 66 -7.53 12.37 -10.22
CA LEU A 66 -8.68 13.21 -9.82
C LEU A 66 -9.99 12.83 -10.52
N GLU A 67 -9.96 11.94 -11.48
CA GLU A 67 -11.11 11.61 -12.31
C GLU A 67 -12.08 10.66 -11.60
N GLY A 68 -13.38 10.83 -11.87
CA GLY A 68 -14.44 9.90 -11.48
C GLY A 68 -14.97 10.05 -10.04
N TYR A 69 -14.58 11.11 -9.31
CA TYR A 69 -15.13 11.46 -8.01
C TYR A 69 -15.06 12.98 -7.77
N ARG A 70 -15.91 13.49 -6.88
CA ARG A 70 -15.91 14.91 -6.52
C ARG A 70 -14.76 15.20 -5.56
N SER A 71 -13.92 16.20 -5.91
CA SER A 71 -12.81 16.61 -5.08
C SER A 71 -12.62 18.10 -5.02
N GLU A 72 -12.03 18.59 -3.92
CA GLU A 72 -11.67 19.99 -3.69
C GLU A 72 -10.30 20.07 -3.01
N PHE A 73 -9.46 20.99 -3.48
CA PHE A 73 -8.22 21.35 -2.79
C PHE A 73 -8.50 22.45 -1.76
N LEU A 74 -8.13 22.18 -0.50
CA LEU A 74 -8.28 23.17 0.56
C LEU A 74 -7.30 24.32 0.38
N PRO A 75 -7.72 25.58 0.69
CA PRO A 75 -6.84 26.74 0.61
C PRO A 75 -5.59 26.55 1.47
N LYS A 76 -4.42 26.71 0.86
CA LYS A 76 -3.12 26.48 1.48
C LYS A 76 -2.70 27.64 2.37
N LEU A 77 -2.19 27.38 3.57
CA LEU A 77 -1.43 28.29 4.42
C LEU A 77 0.07 27.97 4.35
N ARG A 78 0.41 26.68 4.28
CA ARG A 78 1.77 26.19 4.11
C ARG A 78 1.74 24.92 3.29
N ASP A 79 2.61 24.83 2.27
CA ASP A 79 2.81 23.65 1.46
C ASP A 79 4.29 23.62 1.02
N THR A 80 5.00 22.56 1.39
CA THR A 80 6.43 22.38 1.06
C THR A 80 6.65 21.40 -0.10
N GLY A 81 5.57 21.00 -0.80
CA GLY A 81 5.64 20.01 -1.87
C GLY A 81 5.85 18.57 -1.36
N GLY A 82 5.61 18.33 -0.07
CA GLY A 82 5.76 17.02 0.57
C GLY A 82 4.86 16.87 1.79
N VAL A 83 4.81 15.66 2.34
CA VAL A 83 3.94 15.31 3.49
C VAL A 83 4.76 15.24 4.77
N SER A 84 4.38 16.06 5.76
CA SER A 84 4.92 16.04 7.11
C SER A 84 3.84 16.41 8.13
N PRO A 85 4.07 16.31 9.45
CA PRO A 85 3.13 16.81 10.45
C PRO A 85 2.74 18.29 10.27
N LEU A 86 3.65 19.11 9.68
CA LEU A 86 3.51 20.55 9.48
C LEU A 86 3.35 20.95 7.99
N SER A 87 3.12 20.01 7.09
CA SER A 87 2.89 20.27 5.65
C SER A 87 2.08 19.12 5.01
N PRO A 88 1.01 19.41 4.24
CA PRO A 88 0.40 20.74 4.07
C PRO A 88 -0.33 21.23 5.32
N ILE A 89 -0.45 22.56 5.50
CA ILE A 89 -1.36 23.20 6.44
C ILE A 89 -2.38 24.00 5.63
N ASN A 90 -3.64 23.72 5.85
CA ASN A 90 -4.75 24.36 5.14
C ASN A 90 -5.68 25.12 6.09
N ARG A 91 -6.54 25.93 5.52
CA ARG A 91 -7.66 26.59 6.21
C ARG A 91 -8.99 26.18 5.58
N GLY A 92 -10.07 26.43 6.31
CA GLY A 92 -11.43 26.35 5.76
C GLY A 92 -12.09 24.98 5.81
N ILE A 93 -11.47 23.93 6.40
CA ILE A 93 -12.13 22.63 6.55
C ILE A 93 -13.42 22.75 7.37
N TYR A 94 -13.41 23.49 8.48
CA TYR A 94 -14.62 23.71 9.27
C TYR A 94 -15.78 24.27 8.41
N ARG A 95 -15.48 25.29 7.58
CA ARG A 95 -16.47 25.91 6.70
C ARG A 95 -17.04 24.95 5.64
N ARG A 96 -16.27 23.92 5.23
CA ARG A 96 -16.75 22.89 4.29
C ARG A 96 -17.61 21.83 4.97
N LEU A 97 -17.42 21.63 6.26
CA LEU A 97 -18.16 20.62 7.02
C LEU A 97 -19.53 21.05 7.50
N HIS A 98 -19.89 22.33 7.35
CA HIS A 98 -21.25 22.82 7.67
C HIS A 98 -21.87 23.59 6.51
N THR A 99 -23.19 23.65 6.48
CA THR A 99 -24.02 24.42 5.55
C THR A 99 -24.14 25.88 6.01
N SER A 100 -24.75 26.78 5.22
CA SER A 100 -24.89 28.19 5.54
C SER A 100 -25.75 28.48 6.80
N ASP A 101 -26.62 27.51 7.16
CA ASP A 101 -27.43 27.57 8.39
C ASP A 101 -26.72 26.97 9.61
N GLY A 102 -25.47 26.53 9.46
CA GLY A 102 -24.65 25.94 10.53
C GLY A 102 -24.89 24.46 10.78
N SER A 103 -25.78 23.79 10.05
CA SER A 103 -26.00 22.37 10.17
C SER A 103 -24.88 21.55 9.53
N PRO A 104 -24.66 20.27 9.93
CA PRO A 104 -23.66 19.42 9.31
C PRO A 104 -23.91 19.19 7.81
N ALA A 105 -22.90 19.48 6.98
CA ALA A 105 -22.95 19.25 5.54
C ALA A 105 -22.75 17.77 5.19
N PHE A 106 -22.13 16.99 6.08
CA PHE A 106 -21.81 15.59 5.92
C PHE A 106 -22.33 14.76 7.09
N ASP A 107 -22.59 13.49 6.83
CA ASP A 107 -23.07 12.54 7.82
C ASP A 107 -21.91 11.80 8.51
N ALA A 108 -20.74 11.77 7.89
CA ALA A 108 -19.50 11.23 8.44
C ALA A 108 -18.28 11.89 7.81
N LEU A 109 -17.16 11.91 8.56
CA LEU A 109 -15.84 12.32 8.07
C LEU A 109 -14.89 11.13 8.15
N TRP A 110 -14.39 10.67 7.00
CA TRP A 110 -13.30 9.73 6.91
C TRP A 110 -11.97 10.47 6.81
N ILE A 111 -10.98 10.12 7.63
CA ILE A 111 -9.65 10.73 7.66
C ILE A 111 -8.60 9.66 7.40
N HIS A 112 -7.65 9.96 6.51
CA HIS A 112 -6.47 9.17 6.29
C HIS A 112 -5.26 9.77 7.00
N GLY A 113 -4.83 9.12 8.09
CA GLY A 113 -3.76 9.63 8.96
C GLY A 113 -4.26 10.61 10.04
N TYR A 114 -3.51 10.67 11.14
CA TYR A 114 -3.85 11.48 12.33
C TYR A 114 -2.71 12.41 12.77
N ALA A 115 -1.53 12.30 12.15
CA ALA A 115 -0.32 12.95 12.64
C ALA A 115 -0.09 14.36 12.06
N SER A 116 -0.99 14.87 11.21
CA SER A 116 -0.86 16.20 10.61
C SER A 116 -1.77 17.22 11.28
N ILE A 117 -1.39 18.51 11.21
CA ILE A 117 -2.24 19.61 11.66
C ILE A 117 -3.59 19.58 10.95
N ASN A 118 -3.61 19.30 9.65
CA ASN A 118 -4.87 19.21 8.89
C ASN A 118 -5.80 18.14 9.43
N SER A 119 -5.27 16.97 9.74
CA SER A 119 -6.07 15.88 10.32
C SER A 119 -6.65 16.28 11.68
N LEU A 120 -5.85 16.90 12.55
CA LEU A 120 -6.31 17.38 13.86
C LEU A 120 -7.38 18.46 13.73
N GLN A 121 -7.18 19.47 12.87
CA GLN A 121 -8.18 20.50 12.60
C GLN A 121 -9.51 19.90 12.14
N ALA A 122 -9.47 18.93 11.24
CA ALA A 122 -10.67 18.27 10.72
C ALA A 122 -11.37 17.43 11.78
N ILE A 123 -10.63 16.72 12.63
CA ILE A 123 -11.17 15.94 13.76
C ILE A 123 -11.91 16.86 14.73
N PHE A 124 -11.28 17.98 15.15
CA PHE A 124 -11.92 18.94 16.04
C PHE A 124 -13.13 19.62 15.39
N ALA A 125 -13.03 20.00 14.12
CA ALA A 125 -14.13 20.60 13.37
C ALA A 125 -15.35 19.65 13.27
N ALA A 126 -15.11 18.38 12.94
CA ALA A 126 -16.15 17.37 12.85
C ALA A 126 -16.84 17.13 14.20
N ASN A 127 -16.06 17.00 15.28
CA ASN A 127 -16.62 16.82 16.62
C ASN A 127 -17.45 18.03 17.07
N ALA A 128 -17.01 19.26 16.79
CA ALA A 128 -17.76 20.47 17.11
C ALA A 128 -19.13 20.54 16.36
N LEU A 129 -19.22 19.87 15.22
CA LEU A 129 -20.44 19.78 14.41
C LEU A 129 -21.24 18.50 14.64
N GLY A 130 -20.82 17.63 15.55
CA GLY A 130 -21.45 16.32 15.80
C GLY A 130 -21.30 15.32 14.65
N ILE A 131 -20.32 15.51 13.75
CA ILE A 131 -20.02 14.60 12.64
C ILE A 131 -19.10 13.50 13.14
N PRO A 132 -19.49 12.21 13.06
CA PRO A 132 -18.64 11.08 13.46
C PRO A 132 -17.39 10.97 12.59
N VAL A 133 -16.25 10.72 13.22
CA VAL A 133 -14.94 10.58 12.57
C VAL A 133 -14.57 9.12 12.43
N LEU A 134 -14.31 8.69 11.18
CA LEU A 134 -13.80 7.38 10.82
C LEU A 134 -12.29 7.51 10.54
N LEU A 135 -11.45 6.84 11.31
CA LEU A 135 -10.00 6.99 11.19
C LEU A 135 -9.35 5.78 10.54
N ARG A 136 -8.63 5.99 9.44
CA ARG A 136 -7.75 5.04 8.78
C ARG A 136 -6.31 5.53 8.81
N ALA A 137 -5.34 4.70 9.12
CA ALA A 137 -3.92 5.03 9.01
C ALA A 137 -3.03 3.78 8.97
N GLU A 138 -1.86 3.93 8.37
CA GLU A 138 -0.85 2.88 8.16
C GLU A 138 0.10 2.75 9.37
N SER A 139 -0.40 2.35 10.53
CA SER A 139 0.41 2.22 11.73
C SER A 139 0.40 0.80 12.27
N TRP A 140 1.52 0.35 12.81
CA TRP A 140 1.64 -0.94 13.49
C TRP A 140 2.56 -0.87 14.72
N LEU A 141 2.54 -1.90 15.58
CA LEU A 141 3.23 -1.85 16.88
C LEU A 141 4.75 -1.92 16.74
N ALA A 142 5.26 -2.67 15.76
CA ALA A 142 6.69 -2.84 15.52
C ALA A 142 7.33 -1.66 14.76
N ASP A 143 6.55 -0.61 14.42
CA ASP A 143 7.04 0.56 13.72
C ASP A 143 7.98 1.40 14.62
N ARG A 144 9.26 1.10 14.58
CA ARG A 144 10.42 1.74 15.23
C ARG A 144 10.54 1.47 16.74
N SER A 145 11.75 1.18 17.17
CA SER A 145 12.16 1.28 18.58
C SER A 145 12.07 2.74 19.03
N ARG A 146 11.03 3.09 19.77
CA ARG A 146 10.84 4.44 20.31
C ARG A 146 11.28 4.44 21.77
N GLY A 147 12.07 5.45 22.17
CA GLY A 147 12.38 5.66 23.58
C GLY A 147 11.12 5.82 24.43
N LEU A 148 11.14 5.38 25.69
CA LEU A 148 10.02 5.38 26.62
C LEU A 148 9.27 6.71 26.70
N LEU A 149 9.97 7.86 26.64
CA LEU A 149 9.37 9.20 26.63
C LEU A 149 8.48 9.45 25.41
N LYS A 150 8.91 9.01 24.22
CA LYS A 150 8.09 9.14 22.99
C LYS A 150 6.86 8.23 23.04
N LEU A 151 6.98 7.05 23.64
CA LEU A 151 5.85 6.13 23.84
C LEU A 151 4.84 6.71 24.84
N ALA A 152 5.32 7.27 25.96
CA ALA A 152 4.45 7.91 26.95
C ALA A 152 3.72 9.12 26.37
N PHE A 153 4.43 9.99 25.64
CA PHE A 153 3.82 11.15 24.95
C PHE A 153 2.79 10.71 23.92
N LYS A 154 3.09 9.68 23.14
CA LYS A 154 2.15 9.11 22.17
C LYS A 154 0.90 8.58 22.88
N SER A 155 1.06 7.81 23.96
CA SER A 155 -0.05 7.28 24.73
C SER A 155 -0.92 8.38 25.34
N PHE A 156 -0.32 9.48 25.79
CA PHE A 156 -1.03 10.65 26.29
C PHE A 156 -1.92 11.28 25.19
N ILE A 157 -1.34 11.57 24.01
CA ILE A 157 -2.12 12.11 22.85
C ILE A 157 -3.24 11.16 22.44
N PHE A 158 -2.97 9.86 22.39
CA PHE A 158 -3.97 8.89 21.97
C PHE A 158 -5.09 8.71 23.02
N ASN A 159 -4.79 8.96 24.29
CA ASN A 159 -5.81 8.90 25.33
C ASN A 159 -6.91 9.97 25.14
N ASP A 160 -6.55 11.14 24.61
CA ASP A 160 -7.53 12.19 24.30
C ASP A 160 -8.13 11.98 22.91
N LEU A 161 -7.30 11.65 21.91
CA LEU A 161 -7.75 11.46 20.54
C LEU A 161 -8.80 10.35 20.38
N LYS A 162 -8.71 9.26 21.15
CA LYS A 162 -9.68 8.14 21.10
C LYS A 162 -11.12 8.57 21.38
N HIS A 163 -11.33 9.65 22.13
CA HIS A 163 -12.66 10.17 22.45
C HIS A 163 -13.27 11.02 21.31
N LEU A 164 -12.45 11.43 20.36
CA LEU A 164 -12.83 12.20 19.18
C LEU A 164 -13.05 11.32 17.94
N ILE A 165 -12.74 10.03 18.03
CA ILE A 165 -12.85 9.07 16.94
C ILE A 165 -14.02 8.12 17.20
N ALA A 166 -14.97 8.05 16.28
CA ALA A 166 -16.12 7.18 16.40
C ALA A 166 -15.77 5.70 16.13
N VAL A 167 -14.98 5.45 15.08
CA VAL A 167 -14.53 4.10 14.69
C VAL A 167 -13.15 4.17 14.05
N THR A 168 -12.41 3.06 14.09
CA THR A 168 -11.19 2.89 13.30
C THR A 168 -11.42 1.93 12.14
N LEU A 169 -10.70 2.18 11.03
CA LEU A 169 -10.76 1.41 9.80
C LEU A 169 -9.40 0.72 9.57
N PRO A 170 -9.15 -0.44 10.21
CA PRO A 170 -7.90 -1.15 10.03
C PRO A 170 -7.69 -1.57 8.57
N ILE A 171 -6.43 -1.49 8.12
CA ILE A 171 -6.01 -1.92 6.78
C ILE A 171 -5.67 -3.41 6.70
N GLY A 172 -5.55 -4.07 7.85
CA GLY A 172 -5.23 -5.48 8.03
C GLY A 172 -5.07 -5.84 9.50
N SER A 173 -4.79 -7.11 9.78
CA SER A 173 -4.75 -7.69 11.13
C SER A 173 -3.70 -7.05 12.04
N VAL A 174 -2.53 -6.75 11.49
CA VAL A 174 -1.41 -6.10 12.21
C VAL A 174 -1.80 -4.69 12.65
N ASN A 175 -2.43 -3.93 11.75
CA ASN A 175 -2.92 -2.60 12.03
C ASN A 175 -4.11 -2.62 13.01
N ALA A 176 -5.00 -3.62 12.93
CA ALA A 176 -6.09 -3.79 13.89
C ALA A 176 -5.58 -3.99 15.32
N ARG A 177 -4.48 -4.75 15.50
CA ARG A 177 -3.81 -4.90 16.82
C ARG A 177 -3.27 -3.57 17.34
N TYR A 178 -2.71 -2.74 16.46
CA TYR A 178 -2.22 -1.40 16.81
C TYR A 178 -3.34 -0.52 17.39
N TRP A 179 -4.50 -0.46 16.74
CA TRP A 179 -5.64 0.32 17.21
C TRP A 179 -6.19 -0.17 18.55
N ARG A 180 -6.31 -1.50 18.74
CA ARG A 180 -6.72 -2.06 20.04
C ARG A 180 -5.76 -1.70 21.17
N HIS A 181 -4.46 -1.69 20.88
CA HIS A 181 -3.44 -1.35 21.88
C HIS A 181 -3.50 0.12 22.31
N TYR A 182 -3.60 1.05 21.35
CA TYR A 182 -3.52 2.47 21.67
C TYR A 182 -4.84 3.14 21.98
N PHE A 183 -5.93 2.75 21.34
CA PHE A 183 -7.22 3.38 21.59
C PHE A 183 -8.02 2.66 22.67
N SER A 184 -8.35 1.43 22.48
CA SER A 184 -9.03 0.56 23.46
C SER A 184 -9.40 -0.77 22.79
N PRO A 185 -9.43 -1.89 23.52
CA PRO A 185 -10.06 -3.12 23.03
C PRO A 185 -11.54 -2.96 22.67
N LYS A 186 -12.22 -1.95 23.25
CA LYS A 186 -13.64 -1.66 23.02
C LYS A 186 -13.89 -0.69 21.85
N MET A 187 -12.85 -0.09 21.27
CA MET A 187 -12.98 0.79 20.09
C MET A 187 -13.58 0.00 18.92
N PRO A 188 -14.71 0.44 18.36
CA PRO A 188 -15.29 -0.22 17.20
C PRO A 188 -14.32 -0.19 16.01
N GLN A 189 -14.10 -1.34 15.40
CA GLN A 189 -13.19 -1.52 14.27
C GLN A 189 -13.93 -2.20 13.14
N PHE A 190 -13.83 -1.64 11.93
CA PHE A 190 -14.36 -2.24 10.72
C PHE A 190 -13.21 -2.39 9.73
N LEU A 191 -12.85 -3.63 9.41
CA LEU A 191 -11.78 -3.92 8.47
C LEU A 191 -12.11 -3.27 7.13
N MET A 192 -11.24 -2.38 6.70
CA MET A 192 -11.23 -1.71 5.40
C MET A 192 -9.86 -2.01 4.77
N PRO A 193 -9.71 -3.21 4.17
CA PRO A 193 -8.40 -3.76 3.83
C PRO A 193 -7.67 -2.89 2.82
N TYR A 194 -6.34 -2.79 2.92
CA TYR A 194 -5.58 -2.19 1.84
C TYR A 194 -5.63 -3.07 0.61
N ALA A 195 -6.24 -2.55 -0.42
CA ALA A 195 -6.45 -3.20 -1.71
C ALA A 195 -5.90 -2.35 -2.85
N VAL A 196 -5.68 -2.98 -3.97
CA VAL A 196 -5.34 -2.35 -5.25
C VAL A 196 -6.41 -2.68 -6.29
N ASP A 197 -6.33 -2.10 -7.46
CA ASP A 197 -7.19 -2.48 -8.60
C ASP A 197 -6.75 -3.85 -9.14
N ASN A 198 -7.18 -4.92 -8.46
CA ASN A 198 -6.84 -6.29 -8.86
C ASN A 198 -7.15 -6.59 -10.33
N PRO A 199 -8.32 -6.19 -10.89
CA PRO A 199 -8.60 -6.34 -12.32
C PRO A 199 -7.61 -5.62 -13.22
N PHE A 200 -7.15 -4.43 -12.84
CA PHE A 200 -6.12 -3.70 -13.60
C PHE A 200 -4.82 -4.49 -13.69
N PHE A 201 -4.27 -4.93 -12.55
CA PHE A 201 -3.01 -5.67 -12.51
C PHE A 201 -3.12 -7.02 -13.21
N ALA A 202 -4.21 -7.76 -12.99
CA ALA A 202 -4.43 -9.05 -13.66
C ALA A 202 -4.49 -8.91 -15.19
N ARG A 203 -5.34 -8.00 -15.69
CA ARG A 203 -5.50 -7.77 -17.13
C ARG A 203 -4.19 -7.30 -17.77
N ARG A 204 -3.50 -6.32 -17.17
CA ARG A 204 -2.24 -5.78 -17.71
C ARG A 204 -1.12 -6.84 -17.71
N ALA A 205 -1.09 -7.73 -16.72
CA ALA A 205 -0.17 -8.85 -16.71
C ALA A 205 -0.48 -9.88 -17.82
N GLU A 206 -1.76 -10.14 -18.10
CA GLU A 206 -2.19 -11.01 -19.20
C GLU A 206 -1.85 -10.38 -20.58
N GLU A 207 -2.13 -9.09 -20.77
CA GLU A 207 -1.74 -8.34 -21.97
C GLU A 207 -0.22 -8.39 -22.20
N ALA A 208 0.57 -8.26 -21.14
CA ALA A 208 2.03 -8.31 -21.18
C ALA A 208 2.59 -9.70 -21.55
N ALA A 209 1.80 -10.77 -21.43
CA ALA A 209 2.25 -12.13 -21.79
C ALA A 209 2.73 -12.22 -23.24
N THR A 210 2.10 -11.48 -24.17
CA THR A 210 2.48 -11.45 -25.59
C THR A 210 3.80 -10.70 -25.85
N SER A 211 4.21 -9.80 -24.96
CA SER A 211 5.44 -9.01 -25.05
C SER A 211 6.53 -9.47 -24.07
N ASN A 212 6.32 -10.59 -23.40
CA ASN A 212 7.24 -11.10 -22.37
C ASN A 212 8.63 -11.41 -22.94
N GLU A 213 8.67 -12.03 -24.12
CA GLU A 213 9.93 -12.31 -24.83
C GLU A 213 10.68 -11.04 -25.22
N GLN A 214 9.97 -9.97 -25.60
CA GLN A 214 10.60 -8.68 -25.86
C GLN A 214 11.23 -8.11 -24.59
N LEU A 215 10.54 -8.13 -23.45
CA LEU A 215 11.09 -7.67 -22.18
C LEU A 215 12.30 -8.51 -21.75
N ARG A 216 12.26 -9.84 -21.96
CA ARG A 216 13.43 -10.70 -21.72
C ARG A 216 14.62 -10.28 -22.58
N SER A 217 14.41 -10.02 -23.87
CA SER A 217 15.43 -9.55 -24.80
C SER A 217 16.00 -8.19 -24.39
N ASP A 218 15.13 -7.22 -24.07
CA ASP A 218 15.53 -5.87 -23.63
C ASP A 218 16.41 -5.90 -22.37
N LEU A 219 16.13 -6.86 -21.48
CA LEU A 219 16.88 -7.07 -20.25
C LEU A 219 18.07 -8.03 -20.42
N ASN A 220 18.34 -8.55 -21.62
CA ASN A 220 19.36 -9.56 -21.90
C ASN A 220 19.25 -10.77 -20.96
N LEU A 221 18.04 -11.34 -20.84
CA LEU A 221 17.78 -12.55 -20.08
C LEU A 221 17.77 -13.76 -21.00
N GLU A 222 18.53 -14.79 -20.65
CA GLU A 222 18.55 -16.06 -21.42
C GLU A 222 17.17 -16.75 -21.36
N PRO A 223 16.72 -17.35 -22.47
CA PRO A 223 15.47 -18.11 -22.46
C PRO A 223 15.47 -19.24 -21.44
N GLY A 224 14.30 -19.47 -20.80
CA GLY A 224 14.11 -20.58 -19.85
C GLY A 224 14.76 -20.39 -18.47
N GLN A 225 15.56 -19.36 -18.26
CA GLN A 225 16.09 -19.07 -16.92
C GLN A 225 15.06 -18.34 -16.06
N PRO A 226 14.89 -18.70 -14.78
CA PRO A 226 13.93 -18.08 -13.90
C PRO A 226 14.32 -16.64 -13.52
N VAL A 227 13.31 -15.86 -13.11
CA VAL A 227 13.45 -14.44 -12.75
C VAL A 227 12.96 -14.21 -11.34
N ILE A 228 13.85 -13.72 -10.48
CA ILE A 228 13.57 -13.18 -9.16
C ILE A 228 13.36 -11.68 -9.32
N LEU A 229 12.23 -11.15 -8.85
CA LEU A 229 11.88 -9.74 -8.96
C LEU A 229 11.89 -9.07 -7.60
N PHE A 230 12.55 -7.92 -7.53
CA PHE A 230 12.36 -6.90 -6.50
C PHE A 230 11.83 -5.63 -7.14
N ALA A 231 10.80 -5.00 -6.56
CA ALA A 231 10.29 -3.71 -7.04
C ALA A 231 9.92 -2.82 -5.86
N SER A 232 10.73 -1.78 -5.61
CA SER A 232 10.48 -0.80 -4.54
C SER A 232 11.48 0.37 -4.65
N LYS A 233 11.30 1.40 -3.80
CA LYS A 233 12.31 2.41 -3.55
C LYS A 233 13.59 1.76 -3.03
N LEU A 234 14.76 2.10 -3.57
CA LEU A 234 16.04 1.56 -3.13
C LEU A 234 16.52 2.33 -1.89
N GLN A 235 15.87 2.03 -0.76
CA GLN A 235 16.15 2.58 0.57
C GLN A 235 16.67 1.49 1.49
N LYS A 236 17.52 1.85 2.45
CA LYS A 236 18.11 0.89 3.39
C LYS A 236 17.09 -0.02 4.08
N ARG A 237 15.92 0.52 4.48
CA ARG A 237 14.85 -0.25 5.12
C ARG A 237 14.18 -1.29 4.22
N LYS A 238 14.38 -1.21 2.89
CA LYS A 238 13.83 -2.18 1.93
C LYS A 238 14.67 -3.44 1.77
N HIS A 239 15.88 -3.43 2.33
CA HIS A 239 16.78 -4.58 2.41
C HIS A 239 17.00 -5.32 1.08
N CYS A 240 17.12 -4.57 -0.03
CA CYS A 240 17.53 -5.13 -1.31
C CYS A 240 18.93 -5.77 -1.24
N ASP A 241 19.80 -5.27 -0.38
CA ASP A 241 21.10 -5.84 -0.04
C ASP A 241 21.00 -7.27 0.50
N HIS A 242 20.04 -7.56 1.40
CA HIS A 242 19.81 -8.91 1.89
C HIS A 242 19.33 -9.87 0.79
N LEU A 243 18.55 -9.36 -0.17
CA LEU A 243 18.15 -10.17 -1.33
C LEU A 243 19.34 -10.48 -2.24
N ILE A 244 20.24 -9.52 -2.47
CA ILE A 244 21.48 -9.74 -3.24
C ILE A 244 22.36 -10.80 -2.56
N GLU A 245 22.49 -10.76 -1.23
CA GLU A 245 23.23 -11.79 -0.49
C GLU A 245 22.58 -13.16 -0.57
N ALA A 246 21.26 -13.23 -0.39
CA ALA A 246 20.51 -14.48 -0.52
C ALA A 246 20.62 -15.07 -1.93
N TYR A 247 20.56 -14.21 -2.95
CA TYR A 247 20.76 -14.57 -4.34
C TYR A 247 22.18 -15.13 -4.59
N ASN A 248 23.22 -14.47 -4.05
CA ASN A 248 24.60 -14.96 -4.15
C ASN A 248 24.77 -16.35 -3.50
N LEU A 249 24.15 -16.59 -2.33
CA LEU A 249 24.15 -17.90 -1.70
C LEU A 249 23.41 -18.94 -2.56
N LEU A 250 22.26 -18.57 -3.11
CA LEU A 250 21.48 -19.45 -3.99
C LEU A 250 22.28 -19.90 -5.20
N LEU A 251 23.03 -19.00 -5.85
CA LEU A 251 23.85 -19.34 -7.02
C LEU A 251 24.94 -20.36 -6.66
N ARG A 252 25.57 -20.24 -5.48
CA ARG A 252 26.59 -21.18 -5.02
C ARG A 252 26.02 -22.58 -4.76
N ASP A 253 24.80 -22.64 -4.19
CA ASP A 253 24.12 -23.92 -3.94
C ASP A 253 23.67 -24.60 -5.25
N HIS A 254 23.41 -23.80 -6.30
CA HIS A 254 22.95 -24.28 -7.62
C HIS A 254 24.06 -24.46 -8.67
N GLU A 255 25.34 -24.29 -8.35
CA GLU A 255 26.45 -24.52 -9.30
C GLU A 255 26.40 -25.93 -9.95
N THR A 256 25.83 -26.89 -9.23
CA THR A 256 25.71 -28.29 -9.71
C THR A 256 24.45 -28.55 -10.53
N THR A 257 23.42 -27.69 -10.47
CA THR A 257 22.11 -27.89 -11.13
C THR A 257 21.99 -27.22 -12.48
N GLY A 258 22.93 -26.33 -12.82
CA GLY A 258 22.89 -25.54 -14.07
C GLY A 258 21.83 -24.44 -14.09
N LEU A 259 21.05 -24.24 -13.00
CA LEU A 259 20.06 -23.19 -12.90
C LEU A 259 20.76 -21.84 -12.66
N LYS A 260 20.49 -20.86 -13.52
CA LYS A 260 21.09 -19.52 -13.46
C LYS A 260 19.99 -18.45 -13.42
N PRO A 261 19.26 -18.35 -12.30
CA PRO A 261 18.20 -17.34 -12.21
C PRO A 261 18.75 -15.92 -12.42
N TYR A 262 17.91 -15.05 -12.94
CA TYR A 262 18.18 -13.63 -12.98
C TYR A 262 17.55 -12.93 -11.78
N LEU A 263 18.22 -11.89 -11.27
CA LEU A 263 17.66 -10.96 -10.30
C LEU A 263 17.36 -9.63 -11.00
N VAL A 264 16.07 -9.29 -11.13
CA VAL A 264 15.62 -8.02 -11.71
C VAL A 264 15.22 -7.08 -10.59
N ILE A 265 15.86 -5.93 -10.52
CA ILE A 265 15.66 -4.89 -9.50
C ILE A 265 15.02 -3.68 -10.17
N VAL A 266 13.73 -3.47 -9.87
CA VAL A 266 12.92 -2.34 -10.35
C VAL A 266 12.86 -1.29 -9.26
N GLY A 267 13.21 -0.06 -9.60
CA GLY A 267 13.19 1.07 -8.69
C GLY A 267 14.46 1.90 -8.71
N ASN A 268 14.45 2.98 -7.95
CA ASN A 268 15.59 3.86 -7.75
C ASN A 268 15.61 4.35 -6.30
N GLY A 269 16.69 4.99 -5.88
CA GLY A 269 16.84 5.52 -4.53
C GLY A 269 18.29 5.63 -4.08
N GLU A 270 18.47 6.08 -2.84
CA GLU A 270 19.77 6.39 -2.23
C GLU A 270 20.75 5.19 -2.17
N GLU A 271 20.25 3.96 -2.14
CA GLU A 271 21.08 2.75 -2.05
C GLU A 271 21.53 2.20 -3.42
N ARG A 272 21.10 2.78 -4.54
CA ARG A 272 21.35 2.21 -5.88
C ARG A 272 22.83 1.94 -6.14
N GLU A 273 23.69 2.94 -5.95
CA GLU A 273 25.14 2.83 -6.21
C GLU A 273 25.81 1.77 -5.30
N ASN A 274 25.38 1.71 -4.04
CA ASN A 274 25.87 0.73 -3.07
C ASN A 274 25.49 -0.71 -3.51
N LEU A 275 24.25 -0.90 -3.96
CA LEU A 275 23.75 -2.21 -4.43
C LEU A 275 24.44 -2.66 -5.72
N GLU A 276 24.62 -1.77 -6.69
CA GLU A 276 25.37 -2.05 -7.93
C GLU A 276 26.84 -2.39 -7.64
N THR A 277 27.48 -1.66 -6.72
CA THR A 277 28.86 -1.95 -6.26
C THR A 277 28.90 -3.31 -5.60
N ARG A 278 27.95 -3.62 -4.71
CA ARG A 278 27.87 -4.93 -4.06
C ARG A 278 27.75 -6.08 -5.05
N CYS A 279 26.94 -5.91 -6.11
CA CYS A 279 26.85 -6.93 -7.17
C CYS A 279 28.18 -7.13 -7.90
N ARG A 280 28.91 -6.05 -8.19
CA ARG A 280 30.25 -6.14 -8.82
C ARG A 280 31.26 -6.86 -7.93
N ASP A 281 31.31 -6.52 -6.63
CA ASP A 281 32.23 -7.11 -5.66
C ASP A 281 31.98 -8.61 -5.48
N LEU A 282 30.72 -9.05 -5.60
CA LEU A 282 30.32 -10.45 -5.53
C LEU A 282 30.46 -11.18 -6.88
N GLY A 283 30.81 -10.50 -7.97
CA GLY A 283 30.92 -11.08 -9.32
C GLY A 283 29.57 -11.49 -9.93
N LEU A 284 28.46 -10.88 -9.50
CA LEU A 284 27.12 -11.23 -9.97
C LEU A 284 26.83 -10.60 -11.34
N THR A 285 26.78 -11.42 -12.39
CA THR A 285 26.56 -10.98 -13.79
C THR A 285 25.09 -10.99 -14.21
N ASN A 286 24.24 -11.74 -13.50
CA ASN A 286 22.82 -11.95 -13.82
C ASN A 286 21.88 -11.04 -13.01
N VAL A 287 22.35 -9.86 -12.59
CA VAL A 287 21.51 -8.83 -11.94
C VAL A 287 21.21 -7.71 -12.92
N ARG A 288 19.95 -7.28 -12.96
CA ARG A 288 19.48 -6.18 -13.86
C ARG A 288 18.80 -5.09 -13.03
N PHE A 289 19.34 -3.86 -13.09
CA PHE A 289 18.75 -2.67 -12.50
C PHE A 289 18.01 -1.89 -13.58
N THR A 290 16.68 -1.80 -13.49
CA THR A 290 15.84 -1.18 -14.54
C THR A 290 15.50 0.29 -14.27
N GLY A 291 15.82 0.79 -13.07
CA GLY A 291 15.39 2.11 -12.66
C GLY A 291 13.92 2.17 -12.24
N PHE A 292 13.42 3.38 -12.00
CA PHE A 292 12.01 3.62 -11.69
C PHE A 292 11.12 3.19 -12.86
N GLN A 293 10.04 2.48 -12.53
CA GLN A 293 8.97 2.13 -13.47
C GLN A 293 7.65 2.62 -12.90
N ASN A 294 6.80 3.16 -13.76
CA ASN A 294 5.50 3.67 -13.35
C ASN A 294 4.48 2.53 -13.14
N GLN A 295 3.33 2.87 -12.56
CA GLN A 295 2.33 1.87 -12.16
C GLN A 295 1.79 1.06 -13.34
N SER A 296 1.66 1.63 -14.52
CA SER A 296 1.20 0.92 -15.71
C SER A 296 2.22 -0.10 -16.26
N GLU A 297 3.51 0.07 -15.92
CA GLU A 297 4.60 -0.80 -16.39
C GLU A 297 4.88 -1.97 -15.45
N LEU A 298 4.57 -1.84 -14.14
CA LEU A 298 4.86 -2.88 -13.16
C LEU A 298 4.24 -4.25 -13.48
N PRO A 299 3.00 -4.36 -14.03
CA PRO A 299 2.40 -5.65 -14.35
C PRO A 299 3.23 -6.52 -15.30
N ARG A 300 3.98 -5.91 -16.25
CA ARG A 300 4.86 -6.67 -17.18
C ARG A 300 6.04 -7.31 -16.45
N TYR A 301 6.57 -6.64 -15.41
CA TYR A 301 7.64 -7.20 -14.58
C TYR A 301 7.12 -8.32 -13.67
N PHE A 302 5.93 -8.17 -13.09
CA PHE A 302 5.29 -9.26 -12.33
C PHE A 302 5.00 -10.48 -13.22
N ARG A 303 4.58 -10.25 -14.48
CA ARG A 303 4.34 -11.33 -15.45
C ARG A 303 5.62 -12.03 -15.89
N LEU A 304 6.73 -11.30 -15.95
CA LEU A 304 8.06 -11.82 -16.27
C LEU A 304 8.61 -12.71 -15.14
N ALA A 305 8.29 -12.39 -13.90
CA ALA A 305 8.90 -12.97 -12.71
C ALA A 305 8.30 -14.33 -12.34
N ASP A 306 9.15 -15.26 -11.90
CA ASP A 306 8.76 -16.52 -11.27
C ASP A 306 8.51 -16.33 -9.77
N ILE A 307 9.06 -15.27 -9.16
CA ILE A 307 8.88 -14.91 -7.75
C ILE A 307 9.12 -13.43 -7.52
N PHE A 308 8.24 -12.79 -6.76
CA PHE A 308 8.43 -11.44 -6.23
C PHE A 308 8.92 -11.49 -4.78
N VAL A 309 9.90 -10.66 -4.44
CA VAL A 309 10.50 -10.62 -3.09
C VAL A 309 10.41 -9.22 -2.50
N LEU A 310 9.86 -9.11 -1.28
CA LEU A 310 9.84 -7.89 -0.50
C LEU A 310 10.54 -8.12 0.86
N PRO A 311 11.87 -7.93 0.95
CA PRO A 311 12.65 -8.24 2.15
C PRO A 311 12.62 -7.11 3.21
N SER A 312 11.68 -6.20 3.09
CA SER A 312 11.61 -4.95 3.85
C SER A 312 11.60 -5.14 5.36
N ARG A 313 12.19 -4.18 6.05
CA ARG A 313 11.99 -3.93 7.49
C ARG A 313 11.07 -2.72 7.67
N HIS A 314 10.17 -2.77 8.64
CA HIS A 314 9.21 -1.70 8.92
C HIS A 314 8.35 -1.31 7.70
N GLU A 315 7.71 -2.30 7.10
CA GLU A 315 6.75 -2.10 6.03
C GLU A 315 5.33 -2.19 6.59
N PRO A 316 4.61 -1.08 6.78
CA PRO A 316 3.28 -1.09 7.42
C PRO A 316 2.27 -1.99 6.71
N TRP A 317 2.36 -2.08 5.38
CA TRP A 317 1.53 -2.98 4.57
C TRP A 317 2.34 -3.62 3.43
N GLY A 318 2.77 -2.81 2.46
CA GLY A 318 3.44 -3.28 1.24
C GLY A 318 2.44 -3.60 0.13
N LEU A 319 1.71 -2.57 -0.38
CA LEU A 319 0.71 -2.74 -1.46
C LEU A 319 1.25 -3.44 -2.70
N ILE A 320 2.54 -3.35 -2.96
CA ILE A 320 3.19 -4.05 -4.06
C ILE A 320 3.08 -5.59 -3.97
N VAL A 321 2.84 -6.13 -2.77
CA VAL A 321 2.51 -7.55 -2.58
C VAL A 321 1.14 -7.86 -3.18
N ASN A 322 0.14 -6.98 -2.95
CA ASN A 322 -1.18 -7.11 -3.57
C ASN A 322 -1.07 -7.08 -5.10
N GLU A 323 -0.26 -6.15 -5.64
CA GLU A 323 -0.04 -5.97 -7.08
C GLU A 323 0.58 -7.22 -7.72
N ALA A 324 1.65 -7.76 -7.11
CA ALA A 324 2.30 -8.99 -7.55
C ALA A 324 1.34 -10.18 -7.52
N MET A 325 0.59 -10.36 -6.42
CA MET A 325 -0.38 -11.46 -6.28
C MET A 325 -1.53 -11.33 -7.29
N ALA A 326 -2.02 -10.09 -7.56
CA ALA A 326 -3.06 -9.85 -8.56
C ALA A 326 -2.58 -10.18 -9.98
N ALA A 327 -1.30 -9.92 -10.28
CA ALA A 327 -0.66 -10.33 -11.53
C ALA A 327 -0.39 -11.85 -11.61
N GLY A 328 -0.62 -12.59 -10.52
CA GLY A 328 -0.37 -14.05 -10.45
C GLY A 328 1.07 -14.43 -10.17
N CYS A 329 1.86 -13.52 -9.60
CA CYS A 329 3.22 -13.78 -9.17
C CYS A 329 3.23 -14.24 -7.70
N PRO A 330 3.85 -15.39 -7.36
CA PRO A 330 4.02 -15.81 -5.97
C PRO A 330 4.96 -14.85 -5.23
N VAL A 331 4.92 -14.82 -3.90
CA VAL A 331 5.61 -13.79 -3.13
C VAL A 331 6.44 -14.37 -1.99
N ILE A 332 7.62 -13.79 -1.75
CA ILE A 332 8.38 -14.00 -0.52
C ILE A 332 8.45 -12.65 0.20
N VAL A 333 7.99 -12.62 1.45
CA VAL A 333 7.99 -11.40 2.26
C VAL A 333 8.71 -11.63 3.58
N SER A 334 9.32 -10.59 4.14
CA SER A 334 9.87 -10.67 5.49
C SER A 334 8.75 -10.63 6.53
N SER A 335 9.04 -11.08 7.76
CA SER A 335 8.13 -10.99 8.91
C SER A 335 7.75 -9.55 9.31
N ASP A 336 8.48 -8.57 8.77
CA ASP A 336 8.25 -7.14 9.01
C ASP A 336 7.42 -6.47 7.90
N VAL A 337 6.79 -7.25 7.01
CA VAL A 337 5.83 -6.79 6.00
C VAL A 337 4.41 -7.01 6.54
N GLY A 338 3.66 -5.93 6.75
CA GLY A 338 2.36 -5.95 7.43
C GLY A 338 1.27 -6.72 6.70
N SER A 339 1.36 -6.89 5.39
CA SER A 339 0.43 -7.71 4.59
C SER A 339 0.72 -9.20 4.70
N GLY A 340 1.94 -9.60 5.12
CA GLY A 340 2.34 -11.00 5.18
C GLY A 340 1.33 -11.89 5.93
N PRO A 341 0.99 -11.60 7.21
CA PRO A 341 0.06 -12.44 7.98
C PRO A 341 -1.36 -12.53 7.41
N ASP A 342 -1.77 -11.59 6.58
CA ASP A 342 -3.12 -11.54 5.98
C ASP A 342 -3.17 -12.17 4.58
N LEU A 343 -2.06 -12.11 3.83
CA LEU A 343 -2.04 -12.47 2.41
C LEU A 343 -1.24 -13.73 2.10
N VAL A 344 -0.29 -14.14 2.98
CA VAL A 344 0.66 -15.21 2.67
C VAL A 344 0.56 -16.33 3.70
N THR A 345 0.31 -17.54 3.21
CA THR A 345 0.41 -18.80 3.96
C THR A 345 1.61 -19.55 3.43
N ASP A 346 2.54 -19.92 4.31
CA ASP A 346 3.78 -20.62 3.93
C ASP A 346 3.50 -21.83 3.05
N GLY A 347 4.16 -21.87 1.89
CA GLY A 347 4.07 -22.96 0.92
C GLY A 347 2.81 -22.94 0.05
N ILE A 348 1.89 -21.94 0.19
CA ILE A 348 0.68 -21.83 -0.62
C ILE A 348 0.80 -20.66 -1.61
N GLU A 349 0.83 -19.42 -1.14
CA GLU A 349 1.00 -18.23 -2.00
C GLU A 349 2.47 -17.81 -2.12
N GLY A 350 3.33 -18.40 -1.32
CA GLY A 350 4.75 -18.09 -1.19
C GLY A 350 5.27 -18.38 0.21
N TYR A 351 6.15 -17.52 0.74
CA TYR A 351 6.77 -17.72 2.06
C TYR A 351 6.91 -16.42 2.85
N ILE A 352 6.81 -16.55 4.18
CA ILE A 352 7.20 -15.49 5.14
C ILE A 352 8.50 -15.97 5.82
N TYR A 353 9.55 -15.14 5.79
CA TYR A 353 10.80 -15.47 6.45
C TYR A 353 11.14 -14.44 7.55
N PRO A 354 11.91 -14.81 8.59
CA PRO A 354 12.31 -13.86 9.63
C PRO A 354 13.14 -12.72 9.05
N VAL A 355 12.77 -11.47 9.31
CA VAL A 355 13.48 -10.30 8.78
C VAL A 355 14.97 -10.33 9.14
N GLY A 356 15.84 -10.20 8.16
CA GLY A 356 17.29 -10.26 8.31
C GLY A 356 17.91 -11.66 8.29
N ASP A 357 17.11 -12.72 8.24
CA ASP A 357 17.60 -14.12 8.10
C ASP A 357 17.85 -14.43 6.61
N ILE A 358 19.04 -14.07 6.13
CA ILE A 358 19.46 -14.31 4.73
C ILE A 358 19.42 -15.80 4.36
N PRO A 359 19.92 -16.73 5.18
CA PRO A 359 19.79 -18.17 4.90
C PRO A 359 18.33 -18.65 4.76
N ALA A 360 17.39 -18.11 5.56
CA ALA A 360 15.98 -18.45 5.43
C ALA A 360 15.40 -17.93 4.10
N LEU A 361 15.78 -16.72 3.70
CA LEU A 361 15.40 -16.14 2.40
C LEU A 361 15.96 -17.01 1.24
N THR A 362 17.24 -17.42 1.32
CA THR A 362 17.87 -18.31 0.32
C THR A 362 17.08 -19.62 0.18
N ARG A 363 16.75 -20.26 1.31
CA ARG A 363 15.94 -21.50 1.28
C ARG A 363 14.56 -21.29 0.68
N ALA A 364 13.89 -20.15 0.98
CA ALA A 364 12.59 -19.84 0.41
C ALA A 364 12.68 -19.65 -1.12
N LEU A 365 13.70 -18.93 -1.61
CA LEU A 365 13.98 -18.79 -3.04
C LEU A 365 14.19 -20.16 -3.70
N GLY A 366 15.05 -21.01 -3.14
CA GLY A 366 15.33 -22.35 -3.66
C GLY A 366 14.08 -23.24 -3.75
N ARG A 367 13.15 -23.13 -2.78
CA ARG A 367 11.89 -23.89 -2.80
C ARG A 367 10.96 -23.44 -3.91
N VAL A 368 10.82 -22.15 -4.17
CA VAL A 368 9.96 -21.64 -5.24
C VAL A 368 10.55 -21.96 -6.60
N LEU A 369 11.87 -21.81 -6.74
CA LEU A 369 12.58 -22.06 -7.99
C LEU A 369 12.92 -23.52 -8.24
N ALA A 370 12.47 -24.45 -7.38
CA ALA A 370 12.70 -25.87 -7.54
C ALA A 370 12.16 -26.41 -8.87
N SER A 371 11.03 -25.89 -9.33
CA SER A 371 10.51 -26.12 -10.69
C SER A 371 9.53 -25.01 -11.10
N PRO A 372 9.33 -24.79 -12.41
CA PRO A 372 8.33 -23.84 -12.92
C PRO A 372 6.90 -24.13 -12.44
N GLU A 373 6.56 -25.40 -12.23
CA GLU A 373 5.23 -25.82 -11.77
C GLU A 373 4.96 -25.36 -10.33
N VAL A 374 5.99 -25.35 -9.47
CA VAL A 374 5.88 -24.83 -8.09
C VAL A 374 5.55 -23.35 -8.12
N ALA A 375 6.32 -22.54 -8.85
CA ALA A 375 6.07 -21.12 -9.00
C ALA A 375 4.67 -20.83 -9.59
N SER A 376 4.29 -21.56 -10.64
CA SER A 376 2.96 -21.42 -11.28
C SER A 376 1.83 -21.75 -10.32
N THR A 377 1.91 -22.86 -9.59
CA THR A 377 0.89 -23.27 -8.61
C THR A 377 0.73 -22.27 -7.49
N MET A 378 1.84 -21.75 -6.97
CA MET A 378 1.83 -20.69 -5.94
C MET A 378 1.26 -19.38 -6.50
N GLY A 379 1.57 -19.01 -7.75
CA GLY A 379 1.05 -17.83 -8.41
C GLY A 379 -0.47 -17.88 -8.61
N GLU A 380 -1.01 -19.06 -8.97
CA GLU A 380 -2.45 -19.28 -9.02
C GLU A 380 -3.11 -19.17 -7.64
N ALA A 381 -2.46 -19.72 -6.61
CA ALA A 381 -2.93 -19.58 -5.23
C ALA A 381 -2.92 -18.11 -4.78
N ALA A 382 -1.86 -17.35 -5.11
CA ALA A 382 -1.75 -15.93 -4.84
C ALA A 382 -2.90 -15.15 -5.50
N ARG A 383 -3.22 -15.44 -6.76
CA ARG A 383 -4.34 -14.82 -7.49
C ARG A 383 -5.69 -15.13 -6.82
N ARG A 384 -5.91 -16.38 -6.39
CA ARG A 384 -7.14 -16.76 -5.66
C ARG A 384 -7.23 -16.05 -4.31
N ARG A 385 -6.12 -15.96 -3.58
CA ARG A 385 -6.10 -15.28 -2.27
C ARG A 385 -6.44 -13.81 -2.38
N ILE A 386 -5.81 -13.10 -3.33
CA ILE A 386 -5.98 -11.65 -3.48
C ILE A 386 -7.37 -11.28 -4.03
N ALA A 387 -8.07 -12.18 -4.70
CA ALA A 387 -9.44 -11.96 -5.18
C ALA A 387 -10.42 -11.66 -4.04
N GLY A 388 -10.19 -12.20 -2.83
CA GLY A 388 -10.95 -11.88 -1.61
C GLY A 388 -10.37 -10.71 -0.80
N TRP A 389 -9.45 -9.92 -1.38
CA TRP A 389 -8.83 -8.76 -0.78
C TRP A 389 -8.83 -7.60 -1.79
N SER A 390 -9.99 -7.06 -2.05
CA SER A 390 -10.27 -6.15 -3.16
C SER A 390 -10.95 -4.87 -2.69
N PHE A 391 -11.26 -3.97 -3.62
CA PHE A 391 -12.07 -2.79 -3.34
C PHE A 391 -13.48 -3.13 -2.85
N GLU A 392 -14.01 -4.30 -3.18
CA GLU A 392 -15.32 -4.72 -2.68
C GLU A 392 -15.30 -4.93 -1.17
N GLU A 393 -14.31 -5.67 -0.64
CA GLU A 393 -14.14 -5.85 0.81
C GLU A 393 -13.83 -4.53 1.52
N ASP A 394 -13.08 -3.64 0.87
CA ASP A 394 -12.78 -2.30 1.36
C ASP A 394 -14.08 -1.49 1.53
N ILE A 395 -14.93 -1.43 0.49
CA ILE A 395 -16.21 -0.74 0.49
C ILE A 395 -17.19 -1.36 1.48
N GLN A 396 -17.25 -2.69 1.59
CA GLN A 396 -18.08 -3.36 2.60
C GLN A 396 -17.66 -2.99 4.03
N GLY A 397 -16.35 -2.88 4.28
CA GLY A 397 -15.81 -2.38 5.55
C GLY A 397 -16.28 -0.96 5.85
N LEU A 398 -16.19 -0.08 4.86
CA LEU A 398 -16.65 1.31 4.94
C LEU A 398 -18.16 1.38 5.21
N ARG A 399 -18.98 0.61 4.49
CA ARG A 399 -20.44 0.56 4.68
C ARG A 399 -20.82 0.13 6.09
N ARG A 400 -20.17 -0.90 6.65
CA ARG A 400 -20.41 -1.33 8.03
C ARG A 400 -20.08 -0.23 9.04
N ALA A 401 -19.00 0.52 8.81
CA ALA A 401 -18.61 1.65 9.65
C ALA A 401 -19.62 2.80 9.55
N LEU A 402 -20.07 3.13 8.34
CA LEU A 402 -21.08 4.17 8.11
C LEU A 402 -22.43 3.77 8.73
N ALA A 403 -22.90 2.54 8.54
CA ALA A 403 -24.11 2.03 9.18
C ALA A 403 -24.05 2.16 10.72
N TYR A 404 -22.91 1.79 11.31
CA TYR A 404 -22.71 1.91 12.74
C TYR A 404 -22.76 3.35 13.24
N THR A 405 -22.20 4.31 12.50
CA THR A 405 -22.02 5.70 12.94
C THR A 405 -23.17 6.61 12.57
N THR A 406 -23.84 6.40 11.44
CA THR A 406 -24.86 7.34 10.91
C THR A 406 -26.29 6.89 11.11
N ARG A 407 -26.54 5.62 11.40
CA ARG A 407 -27.87 4.99 11.47
C ARG A 407 -28.73 5.12 10.19
N LYS A 408 -28.17 5.65 9.09
CA LYS A 408 -28.88 5.90 7.83
C LYS A 408 -28.94 4.67 6.91
N LEU A 409 -27.99 3.74 7.02
CA LEU A 409 -27.95 2.52 6.23
C LEU A 409 -28.75 1.37 6.84
N HIS A 410 -29.46 1.61 7.95
CA HIS A 410 -30.34 0.62 8.60
C HIS A 410 -31.83 0.83 8.30
N ALA A 411 -32.16 1.86 7.55
CA ALA A 411 -33.50 2.14 7.08
C ALA A 411 -33.63 1.78 5.60
#